data_5eb75ba4ed6fb15f3fa8716672727263
#
_entry.id   5eb75ba4ed6fb15f3fa8716672727263
#
_cell.length_a   1.000
_cell.length_b   1.000
_cell.length_c   1.000
_cell.angle_alpha   90.00
_cell.angle_beta   90.00
_cell.angle_gamma   90.00
#
_symmetry.space_group_name_H-M   'P 1'
#
loop_
_entity.id
_entity.type
_entity.pdbx_description
1 polymer ?
#
loop_
_entity_poly.entity_id
_entity_poly.type
_entity_poly.pdbx_seq_one_letter_code
_entity_poly.pdbx_strand_id
1 'polypeptide(L)'
;MLENSTPPPKRIFYGWYVVYAVCLVLTTTSGLGFYNLAVLLDAFVSERGFPVALASGATACYFIGSGTGGVLAGWLIDRIDPRLVVIASACASAVALASVGLLHDPFQLYAFHLVFGLCYGCGGLIPNITVVARWFEARRPQALSIASTGLSLGGIAVTPLSALLIEHRGIAAAAPWLGLAFFIGVVPLVALVVRPSPHAMGLAPDGATRPEPGEVPGPSRSTTFARAIRSRFFVGVASSYFFVMGAQVGAIAHLYRLAKIGGNADIAALAVALVASASVIGRLSGGWLLLKVPARAFTLVMFALQGCALAVLSVAVDRSILLFGTVLFGLSMGNVLMMQPLLLAEAFGTRSFGRIYSVSQFVTMPGVAGGPALLGIIFAVTGDYTVPYLAAAATSILGIAILLLGGDSRRPG
;
A
#
# COMPACT_ATOMS: atom_id res chain seq x y z
N MET A 1 56.27 1.02 -17.04
CA MET A 1 55.01 1.72 -17.42
C MET A 1 53.90 1.09 -16.59
N LEU A 2 53.47 1.75 -15.54
CA LEU A 2 52.32 1.32 -14.75
C LEU A 2 51.08 1.89 -15.44
N GLU A 3 50.32 1.02 -16.10
CA GLU A 3 49.01 1.38 -16.69
C GLU A 3 48.08 1.81 -15.52
N ASN A 4 47.81 3.11 -15.48
CA ASN A 4 46.78 3.68 -14.64
C ASN A 4 45.40 3.24 -15.20
N SER A 5 44.97 2.03 -14.88
CA SER A 5 43.60 1.60 -15.14
C SER A 5 42.68 2.37 -14.22
N THR A 6 42.08 3.46 -14.70
CA THR A 6 40.94 4.11 -14.04
C THR A 6 39.85 3.07 -13.83
N PRO A 7 39.38 2.88 -12.58
CA PRO A 7 38.32 1.92 -12.34
C PRO A 7 37.08 2.30 -13.20
N PRO A 8 36.43 1.31 -13.84
CA PRO A 8 35.26 1.57 -14.67
C PRO A 8 34.18 2.30 -13.86
N PRO A 9 33.44 3.23 -14.46
CA PRO A 9 32.40 3.98 -13.76
C PRO A 9 31.46 3.00 -13.07
N LYS A 10 31.18 3.20 -11.79
CA LYS A 10 30.26 2.38 -11.00
C LYS A 10 28.89 2.44 -11.66
N ARG A 11 28.54 1.45 -12.46
CA ARG A 11 27.22 1.33 -13.07
C ARG A 11 26.18 1.17 -11.95
N ILE A 12 25.13 1.99 -12.02
CA ILE A 12 24.00 1.88 -11.09
C ILE A 12 23.42 0.46 -11.22
N PHE A 13 23.25 -0.22 -10.09
CA PHE A 13 22.64 -1.55 -10.07
C PHE A 13 21.23 -1.52 -10.65
N TYR A 14 20.95 -2.41 -11.60
CA TYR A 14 19.68 -2.41 -12.35
C TYR A 14 18.45 -2.50 -11.46
N GLY A 15 18.55 -3.13 -10.30
CA GLY A 15 17.46 -3.21 -9.32
C GLY A 15 16.87 -1.85 -8.93
N TRP A 16 17.66 -0.76 -8.96
CA TRP A 16 17.13 0.58 -8.68
C TRP A 16 16.20 1.09 -9.78
N TYR A 17 16.47 0.77 -11.05
CA TYR A 17 15.53 1.10 -12.15
C TYR A 17 14.21 0.35 -11.95
N VAL A 18 14.26 -0.91 -11.49
CA VAL A 18 13.05 -1.69 -11.15
C VAL A 18 12.30 -1.02 -10.00
N VAL A 19 12.99 -0.55 -8.96
CA VAL A 19 12.36 0.16 -7.82
C VAL A 19 11.64 1.43 -8.27
N TYR A 20 12.29 2.26 -9.08
CA TYR A 20 11.67 3.50 -9.57
C TYR A 20 10.51 3.22 -10.52
N ALA A 21 10.63 2.21 -11.40
CA ALA A 21 9.52 1.78 -12.25
C ALA A 21 8.32 1.31 -11.40
N VAL A 22 8.56 0.49 -10.39
CA VAL A 22 7.52 0.03 -9.45
C VAL A 22 6.91 1.21 -8.68
N CYS A 23 7.72 2.18 -8.25
CA CYS A 23 7.22 3.40 -7.61
C CYS A 23 6.22 4.13 -8.51
N LEU A 24 6.54 4.33 -9.79
CA LEU A 24 5.66 4.97 -10.78
C LEU A 24 4.40 4.13 -11.06
N VAL A 25 4.54 2.81 -11.17
CA VAL A 25 3.41 1.89 -11.31
C VAL A 25 2.47 2.02 -10.11
N LEU A 26 3.01 2.01 -8.88
CA LEU A 26 2.20 2.17 -7.67
C LEU A 26 1.59 3.58 -7.55
N THR A 27 2.26 4.61 -8.07
CA THR A 27 1.70 5.96 -8.18
C THR A 27 0.46 5.98 -9.06
N THR A 28 0.56 5.39 -10.24
CA THR A 28 -0.56 5.33 -11.19
C THR A 28 -1.70 4.47 -10.65
N THR A 29 -1.40 3.26 -10.18
CA THR A 29 -2.43 2.33 -9.70
C THR A 29 -3.12 2.84 -8.44
N SER A 30 -2.41 3.42 -7.49
CA SER A 30 -3.04 3.98 -6.29
C SER A 30 -3.85 5.25 -6.60
N GLY A 31 -3.31 6.12 -7.46
CA GLY A 31 -3.97 7.38 -7.81
C GLY A 31 -5.25 7.19 -8.60
N LEU A 32 -5.21 6.37 -9.66
CA LEU A 32 -6.38 6.10 -10.52
C LEU A 32 -7.24 4.93 -10.04
N GLY A 33 -6.70 4.06 -9.18
CA GLY A 33 -7.42 2.91 -8.64
C GLY A 33 -8.03 3.20 -7.27
N PHE A 34 -7.18 3.32 -6.24
CA PHE A 34 -7.65 3.41 -4.86
C PHE A 34 -8.22 4.79 -4.49
N TYR A 35 -7.43 5.86 -4.67
CA TYR A 35 -7.85 7.21 -4.27
C TYR A 35 -8.93 7.77 -5.19
N ASN A 36 -8.92 7.39 -6.46
CA ASN A 36 -9.91 7.84 -7.44
C ASN A 36 -11.33 7.31 -7.17
N LEU A 37 -11.48 6.30 -6.31
CA LEU A 37 -12.81 5.79 -5.94
C LEU A 37 -13.70 6.87 -5.35
N ALA A 38 -13.14 7.79 -4.57
CA ALA A 38 -13.88 8.91 -3.99
C ALA A 38 -14.34 9.91 -5.07
N VAL A 39 -13.48 10.17 -6.06
CA VAL A 39 -13.79 11.06 -7.19
C VAL A 39 -14.85 10.44 -8.09
N LEU A 40 -14.73 9.15 -8.40
CA LEU A 40 -15.73 8.42 -9.19
C LEU A 40 -17.08 8.34 -8.46
N LEU A 41 -17.07 8.12 -7.14
CA LEU A 41 -18.29 8.10 -6.33
C LEU A 41 -19.03 9.43 -6.44
N ASP A 42 -18.32 10.54 -6.30
CA ASP A 42 -18.90 11.88 -6.43
C ASP A 42 -19.47 12.10 -7.83
N ALA A 43 -18.75 11.73 -8.88
CA ALA A 43 -19.19 11.86 -10.25
C ALA A 43 -20.42 10.96 -10.55
N PHE A 44 -20.48 9.75 -10.01
CA PHE A 44 -21.68 8.89 -10.14
C PHE A 44 -22.91 9.49 -9.45
N VAL A 45 -22.72 10.15 -8.32
CA VAL A 45 -23.85 10.80 -7.62
C VAL A 45 -24.25 12.08 -8.32
N SER A 46 -23.30 12.96 -8.65
CA SER A 46 -23.57 14.30 -9.18
C SER A 46 -23.96 14.30 -10.65
N GLU A 47 -23.30 13.49 -11.50
CA GLU A 47 -23.55 13.49 -12.95
C GLU A 47 -24.52 12.40 -13.42
N ARG A 48 -24.56 11.25 -12.73
CA ARG A 48 -25.41 10.09 -13.10
C ARG A 48 -26.65 9.95 -12.24
N GLY A 49 -26.76 10.73 -11.15
CA GLY A 49 -27.91 10.69 -10.25
C GLY A 49 -28.07 9.41 -9.44
N PHE A 50 -27.02 8.60 -9.31
CA PHE A 50 -27.09 7.41 -8.46
C PHE A 50 -27.23 7.81 -6.99
N PRO A 51 -28.09 7.12 -6.21
CA PRO A 51 -28.15 7.32 -4.77
C PRO A 51 -26.78 7.09 -4.10
N VAL A 52 -26.40 7.93 -3.16
CA VAL A 52 -25.14 7.81 -2.42
C VAL A 52 -24.93 6.43 -1.80
N ALA A 53 -26.00 5.84 -1.23
CA ALA A 53 -25.97 4.50 -0.65
C ALA A 53 -25.61 3.43 -1.69
N LEU A 54 -26.11 3.54 -2.92
CA LEU A 54 -25.85 2.61 -4.02
C LEU A 54 -24.39 2.75 -4.48
N ALA A 55 -23.90 3.98 -4.71
CA ALA A 55 -22.52 4.24 -5.11
C ALA A 55 -21.51 3.78 -4.05
N SER A 56 -21.82 4.00 -2.76
CA SER A 56 -21.00 3.53 -1.65
C SER A 56 -21.00 2.00 -1.54
N GLY A 57 -22.14 1.35 -1.75
CA GLY A 57 -22.24 -0.11 -1.80
C GLY A 57 -21.41 -0.71 -2.94
N ALA A 58 -21.39 -0.08 -4.11
CA ALA A 58 -20.54 -0.48 -5.23
C ALA A 58 -19.03 -0.37 -4.87
N THR A 59 -18.64 0.68 -4.15
CA THR A 59 -17.26 0.81 -3.63
C THR A 59 -16.89 -0.34 -2.69
N ALA A 60 -17.82 -0.86 -1.89
CA ALA A 60 -17.56 -2.05 -1.07
C ALA A 60 -17.27 -3.30 -1.94
N CYS A 61 -17.95 -3.45 -3.07
CA CYS A 61 -17.66 -4.52 -4.04
C CYS A 61 -16.24 -4.41 -4.62
N TYR A 62 -15.73 -3.19 -4.84
CA TYR A 62 -14.34 -3.00 -5.24
C TYR A 62 -13.37 -3.59 -4.20
N PHE A 63 -13.57 -3.37 -2.91
CA PHE A 63 -12.70 -3.91 -1.87
C PHE A 63 -12.77 -5.43 -1.78
N ILE A 64 -13.94 -6.02 -1.98
CA ILE A 64 -14.11 -7.48 -2.08
C ILE A 64 -13.32 -8.02 -3.30
N GLY A 65 -13.51 -7.38 -4.46
CA GLY A 65 -12.74 -7.69 -5.66
C GLY A 65 -11.24 -7.57 -5.45
N SER A 66 -10.79 -6.47 -4.84
CA SER A 66 -9.37 -6.22 -4.57
C SER A 66 -8.75 -7.25 -3.62
N GLY A 67 -9.46 -7.64 -2.56
CA GLY A 67 -9.01 -8.69 -1.66
C GLY A 67 -8.85 -10.04 -2.36
N THR A 68 -9.86 -10.45 -3.13
CA THR A 68 -9.83 -11.71 -3.90
C THR A 68 -8.77 -11.68 -5.00
N GLY A 69 -8.65 -10.56 -5.71
CA GLY A 69 -7.61 -10.33 -6.72
C GLY A 69 -6.20 -10.41 -6.13
N GLY A 70 -5.99 -9.88 -4.93
CA GLY A 70 -4.72 -9.97 -4.22
C GLY A 70 -4.31 -11.41 -3.90
N VAL A 71 -5.26 -12.24 -3.44
CA VAL A 71 -5.02 -13.67 -3.20
C VAL A 71 -4.70 -14.39 -4.51
N LEU A 72 -5.46 -14.11 -5.57
CA LEU A 72 -5.22 -14.67 -6.90
C LEU A 72 -3.84 -14.28 -7.43
N ALA A 73 -3.44 -13.01 -7.30
CA ALA A 73 -2.12 -12.53 -7.66
C ALA A 73 -1.02 -13.30 -6.94
N GLY A 74 -1.13 -13.44 -5.61
CA GLY A 74 -0.15 -14.18 -4.81
C GLY A 74 0.05 -15.63 -5.27
N TRP A 75 -1.03 -16.28 -5.76
CA TRP A 75 -0.96 -17.62 -6.30
C TRP A 75 -0.38 -17.66 -7.72
N LEU A 76 -0.71 -16.67 -8.56
CA LEU A 76 -0.25 -16.59 -9.94
C LEU A 76 1.24 -16.27 -10.04
N ILE A 77 1.75 -15.29 -9.27
CA ILE A 77 3.14 -14.83 -9.35
C ILE A 77 4.18 -15.85 -8.85
N ASP A 78 3.73 -16.91 -8.18
CA ASP A 78 4.58 -18.05 -7.83
C ASP A 78 4.70 -19.08 -8.97
N ARG A 79 3.83 -18.98 -10.00
CA ARG A 79 3.74 -19.94 -11.11
C ARG A 79 4.09 -19.35 -12.46
N ILE A 80 3.78 -18.09 -12.67
CA ILE A 80 4.01 -17.37 -13.93
C ILE A 80 4.81 -16.09 -13.67
N ASP A 81 5.33 -15.49 -14.72
CA ASP A 81 6.05 -14.22 -14.63
C ASP A 81 5.16 -13.12 -14.03
N PRO A 82 5.54 -12.51 -12.90
CA PRO A 82 4.78 -11.42 -12.28
C PRO A 82 4.43 -10.28 -13.23
N ARG A 83 5.27 -10.02 -14.24
CA ARG A 83 5.02 -8.98 -15.23
C ARG A 83 3.75 -9.24 -16.03
N LEU A 84 3.52 -10.49 -16.43
CA LEU A 84 2.33 -10.88 -17.18
C LEU A 84 1.06 -10.65 -16.37
N VAL A 85 1.11 -10.96 -15.07
CA VAL A 85 -0.01 -10.71 -14.14
C VAL A 85 -0.31 -9.21 -14.07
N VAL A 86 0.73 -8.37 -13.85
CA VAL A 86 0.57 -6.92 -13.76
C VAL A 86 0.08 -6.32 -15.08
N ILE A 87 0.66 -6.72 -16.23
CA ILE A 87 0.28 -6.21 -17.55
C ILE A 87 -1.18 -6.59 -17.87
N ALA A 88 -1.55 -7.85 -17.72
CA ALA A 88 -2.92 -8.31 -17.99
C ALA A 88 -3.95 -7.57 -17.10
N SER A 89 -3.64 -7.46 -15.80
CA SER A 89 -4.48 -6.73 -14.85
C SER A 89 -4.56 -5.23 -15.19
N ALA A 90 -3.44 -4.62 -15.61
CA ALA A 90 -3.41 -3.21 -15.99
C ALA A 90 -4.19 -2.94 -17.28
N CYS A 91 -4.09 -3.81 -18.27
CA CYS A 91 -4.91 -3.70 -19.50
C CYS A 91 -6.41 -3.80 -19.17
N ALA A 92 -6.81 -4.78 -18.34
CA ALA A 92 -8.19 -4.93 -17.92
C ALA A 92 -8.68 -3.73 -17.08
N SER A 93 -7.84 -3.21 -16.17
CA SER A 93 -8.15 -1.99 -15.40
C SER A 93 -8.29 -0.77 -16.29
N ALA A 94 -7.42 -0.62 -17.29
CA ALA A 94 -7.47 0.49 -18.24
C ALA A 94 -8.77 0.47 -19.07
N VAL A 95 -9.17 -0.72 -19.56
CA VAL A 95 -10.44 -0.92 -20.28
C VAL A 95 -11.62 -0.62 -19.36
N ALA A 96 -11.60 -1.12 -18.13
CA ALA A 96 -12.66 -0.85 -17.16
C ALA A 96 -12.80 0.66 -16.88
N LEU A 97 -11.69 1.37 -16.62
CA LEU A 97 -11.71 2.82 -16.44
C LEU A 97 -12.17 3.56 -17.69
N ALA A 98 -11.74 3.16 -18.87
CA ALA A 98 -12.17 3.78 -20.12
C ALA A 98 -13.68 3.62 -20.36
N SER A 99 -14.27 2.54 -19.85
CA SER A 99 -15.72 2.26 -19.98
C SER A 99 -16.57 2.86 -18.86
N VAL A 100 -15.97 3.46 -17.82
CA VAL A 100 -16.74 3.97 -16.66
C VAL A 100 -17.77 5.03 -17.03
N GLY A 101 -17.50 5.79 -18.10
CA GLY A 101 -18.44 6.78 -18.65
C GLY A 101 -19.70 6.19 -19.31
N LEU A 102 -19.72 4.90 -19.58
CA LEU A 102 -20.84 4.19 -20.21
C LEU A 102 -21.81 3.54 -19.21
N LEU A 103 -21.55 3.67 -17.93
CA LEU A 103 -22.36 3.05 -16.87
C LEU A 103 -23.63 3.85 -16.64
N HIS A 104 -24.80 3.20 -16.78
CA HIS A 104 -26.12 3.85 -16.66
C HIS A 104 -27.05 3.16 -15.66
N ASP A 105 -26.75 1.92 -15.27
CA ASP A 105 -27.59 1.16 -14.35
C ASP A 105 -26.80 0.62 -13.13
N PRO A 106 -27.50 0.30 -12.02
CA PRO A 106 -26.86 -0.20 -10.81
C PRO A 106 -26.07 -1.50 -11.00
N PHE A 107 -26.54 -2.41 -11.84
CA PHE A 107 -25.84 -3.67 -12.07
C PHE A 107 -24.48 -3.43 -12.74
N GLN A 108 -24.42 -2.57 -13.77
CA GLN A 108 -23.18 -2.16 -14.42
C GLN A 108 -22.21 -1.51 -13.43
N LEU A 109 -22.73 -0.65 -12.54
CA LEU A 109 -21.91 0.02 -11.52
C LEU A 109 -21.25 -0.99 -10.55
N TYR A 110 -22.03 -1.96 -10.06
CA TYR A 110 -21.52 -3.01 -9.17
C TYR A 110 -20.53 -3.95 -9.89
N ALA A 111 -20.86 -4.35 -11.12
CA ALA A 111 -20.01 -5.19 -11.96
C ALA A 111 -18.66 -4.50 -12.24
N PHE A 112 -18.69 -3.21 -12.62
CA PHE A 112 -17.49 -2.41 -12.81
C PHE A 112 -16.61 -2.41 -11.56
N HIS A 113 -17.16 -2.08 -10.39
CA HIS A 113 -16.39 -2.00 -9.15
C HIS A 113 -15.78 -3.35 -8.76
N LEU A 114 -16.54 -4.44 -8.93
CA LEU A 114 -16.05 -5.80 -8.64
C LEU A 114 -14.89 -6.19 -9.57
N VAL A 115 -15.05 -5.99 -10.89
CA VAL A 115 -14.04 -6.34 -11.90
C VAL A 115 -12.81 -5.42 -11.76
N PHE A 116 -13.02 -4.11 -11.63
CA PHE A 116 -11.95 -3.16 -11.45
C PHE A 116 -11.17 -3.42 -10.15
N GLY A 117 -11.87 -3.73 -9.04
CA GLY A 117 -11.25 -4.14 -7.80
C GLY A 117 -10.43 -5.42 -7.95
N LEU A 118 -10.96 -6.45 -8.60
CA LEU A 118 -10.25 -7.71 -8.88
C LEU A 118 -8.95 -7.45 -9.65
N CYS A 119 -9.02 -6.66 -10.73
CA CYS A 119 -7.85 -6.30 -11.52
C CYS A 119 -6.85 -5.47 -10.73
N TYR A 120 -7.32 -4.50 -9.94
CA TYR A 120 -6.46 -3.71 -9.05
C TYR A 120 -5.73 -4.59 -8.02
N GLY A 121 -6.43 -5.53 -7.39
CA GLY A 121 -5.82 -6.49 -6.46
C GLY A 121 -4.77 -7.36 -7.11
N CYS A 122 -5.06 -7.83 -8.34
CA CYS A 122 -4.13 -8.67 -9.12
C CYS A 122 -2.87 -7.93 -9.58
N GLY A 123 -2.99 -6.68 -10.03
CA GLY A 123 -1.88 -5.92 -10.62
C GLY A 123 -1.22 -4.90 -9.69
N GLY A 124 -1.82 -4.64 -8.51
CA GLY A 124 -1.41 -3.59 -7.60
C GLY A 124 -0.22 -3.92 -6.70
N LEU A 125 -0.43 -3.79 -5.39
CA LEU A 125 0.65 -3.82 -4.40
C LEU A 125 1.43 -5.13 -4.36
N ILE A 126 0.73 -6.28 -4.31
CA ILE A 126 1.34 -7.59 -4.01
C ILE A 126 2.40 -8.01 -5.04
N PRO A 127 2.11 -8.08 -6.36
CA PRO A 127 3.11 -8.48 -7.33
C PRO A 127 4.29 -7.51 -7.41
N ASN A 128 4.03 -6.22 -7.34
CA ASN A 128 5.04 -5.17 -7.45
C ASN A 128 6.02 -5.20 -6.27
N ILE A 129 5.53 -5.30 -5.03
CA ILE A 129 6.38 -5.44 -3.83
C ILE A 129 7.12 -6.76 -3.83
N THR A 130 6.52 -7.85 -4.32
CA THR A 130 7.18 -9.15 -4.45
C THR A 130 8.38 -9.07 -5.40
N VAL A 131 8.24 -8.40 -6.53
CA VAL A 131 9.35 -8.20 -7.46
C VAL A 131 10.49 -7.43 -6.78
N VAL A 132 10.20 -6.29 -6.14
CA VAL A 132 11.22 -5.50 -5.41
C VAL A 132 11.92 -6.33 -4.33
N ALA A 133 11.16 -7.11 -3.56
CA ALA A 133 11.72 -7.98 -2.51
C ALA A 133 12.68 -9.07 -3.04
N ARG A 134 12.50 -9.49 -4.31
CA ARG A 134 13.41 -10.46 -4.97
C ARG A 134 14.72 -9.82 -5.46
N TRP A 135 14.71 -8.51 -5.76
CA TRP A 135 15.88 -7.77 -6.25
C TRP A 135 16.85 -7.36 -5.14
N PHE A 136 16.38 -7.25 -3.91
CA PHE A 136 17.16 -6.74 -2.78
C PHE A 136 17.09 -7.66 -1.57
N GLU A 137 18.21 -7.80 -0.89
CA GLU A 137 18.35 -8.53 0.37
C GLU A 137 18.85 -7.59 1.47
N ALA A 138 20.07 -7.08 1.40
CA ALA A 138 20.63 -6.15 2.37
C ALA A 138 19.96 -4.77 2.33
N ARG A 139 19.61 -4.27 1.13
CA ARG A 139 18.96 -2.96 0.94
C ARG A 139 17.45 -3.06 0.72
N ARG A 140 16.84 -4.22 1.04
CA ARG A 140 15.38 -4.43 0.89
C ARG A 140 14.54 -3.36 1.59
N PRO A 141 14.85 -2.91 2.83
CA PRO A 141 14.07 -1.86 3.48
C PRO A 141 14.02 -0.56 2.68
N GLN A 142 15.17 -0.12 2.15
CA GLN A 142 15.24 1.09 1.32
C GLN A 142 14.47 0.92 0.01
N ALA A 143 14.65 -0.22 -0.67
CA ALA A 143 13.99 -0.50 -1.93
C ALA A 143 12.46 -0.53 -1.78
N LEU A 144 11.94 -1.21 -0.75
CA LEU A 144 10.52 -1.25 -0.42
C LEU A 144 9.97 0.12 -0.03
N SER A 145 10.75 0.91 0.72
CA SER A 145 10.41 2.28 1.11
C SER A 145 10.18 3.17 -0.12
N ILE A 146 11.17 3.23 -1.02
CA ILE A 146 11.09 4.03 -2.24
C ILE A 146 9.93 3.55 -3.13
N ALA A 147 9.84 2.25 -3.38
CA ALA A 147 8.76 1.69 -4.21
C ALA A 147 7.38 2.03 -3.66
N SER A 148 7.15 1.83 -2.35
CA SER A 148 5.85 2.08 -1.72
C SER A 148 5.51 3.56 -1.52
N THR A 149 6.48 4.48 -1.68
CA THR A 149 6.21 5.93 -1.69
C THR A 149 5.27 6.29 -2.85
N GLY A 150 5.29 5.54 -3.94
CA GLY A 150 4.34 5.68 -5.05
C GLY A 150 2.89 5.64 -4.61
N LEU A 151 2.54 4.85 -3.59
CA LEU A 151 1.17 4.81 -3.07
C LEU A 151 0.68 6.19 -2.59
N SER A 152 1.52 6.95 -1.88
CA SER A 152 1.16 8.30 -1.43
C SER A 152 1.20 9.32 -2.56
N LEU A 153 2.18 9.20 -3.48
CA LEU A 153 2.29 10.09 -4.64
C LEU A 153 1.06 10.00 -5.55
N GLY A 154 0.45 8.82 -5.68
CA GLY A 154 -0.79 8.64 -6.43
C GLY A 154 -1.93 9.52 -5.92
N GLY A 155 -2.16 9.51 -4.62
CA GLY A 155 -3.17 10.37 -3.99
C GLY A 155 -2.86 11.86 -4.06
N ILE A 156 -1.58 12.24 -3.99
CA ILE A 156 -1.15 13.64 -4.00
C ILE A 156 -1.16 14.24 -5.41
N ALA A 157 -0.72 13.50 -6.41
CA ALA A 157 -0.50 14.03 -7.76
C ALA A 157 -1.54 13.55 -8.77
N VAL A 158 -1.82 12.24 -8.81
CA VAL A 158 -2.63 11.65 -9.88
C VAL A 158 -4.12 11.85 -9.63
N THR A 159 -4.58 11.68 -8.39
CA THR A 159 -6.01 11.83 -8.05
C THR A 159 -6.53 13.25 -8.27
N PRO A 160 -5.84 14.33 -7.89
CA PRO A 160 -6.30 15.69 -8.21
C PRO A 160 -6.38 15.95 -9.71
N LEU A 161 -5.44 15.42 -10.51
CA LEU A 161 -5.50 15.55 -11.97
C LEU A 161 -6.71 14.83 -12.55
N SER A 162 -7.04 13.64 -12.02
CA SER A 162 -8.26 12.91 -12.40
C SER A 162 -9.53 13.70 -12.02
N ALA A 163 -9.57 14.26 -10.82
CA ALA A 163 -10.70 15.07 -10.36
C ALA A 163 -10.92 16.30 -11.25
N LEU A 164 -9.86 17.06 -11.55
CA LEU A 164 -9.93 18.20 -12.46
C LEU A 164 -10.40 17.81 -13.86
N LEU A 165 -9.92 16.66 -14.38
CA LEU A 165 -10.33 16.18 -15.69
C LEU A 165 -11.84 15.84 -15.74
N ILE A 166 -12.36 15.18 -14.69
CA ILE A 166 -13.77 14.86 -14.57
C ILE A 166 -14.62 16.12 -14.38
N GLU A 167 -14.19 17.03 -13.52
CA GLU A 167 -14.88 18.31 -13.26
C GLU A 167 -15.05 19.14 -14.54
N HIS A 168 -14.00 19.24 -15.38
CA HIS A 168 -14.03 20.05 -16.59
C HIS A 168 -14.70 19.38 -17.79
N ARG A 169 -14.70 18.05 -17.89
CA ARG A 169 -15.19 17.33 -19.08
C ARG A 169 -16.37 16.40 -18.81
N GLY A 170 -16.72 16.18 -17.55
CA GLY A 170 -17.65 15.15 -17.13
C GLY A 170 -17.04 13.74 -17.20
N ILE A 171 -17.64 12.80 -16.46
CA ILE A 171 -17.14 11.42 -16.34
C ILE A 171 -17.11 10.69 -17.70
N ALA A 172 -18.06 10.95 -18.59
CA ALA A 172 -18.15 10.29 -19.89
C ALA A 172 -16.97 10.64 -20.81
N ALA A 173 -16.62 11.91 -20.90
CA ALA A 173 -15.50 12.36 -21.75
C ALA A 173 -14.13 12.18 -21.08
N ALA A 174 -14.07 12.14 -19.75
CA ALA A 174 -12.85 11.89 -19.00
C ALA A 174 -12.44 10.41 -19.00
N ALA A 175 -13.39 9.47 -18.99
CA ALA A 175 -13.16 8.04 -18.85
C ALA A 175 -12.11 7.45 -19.82
N PRO A 176 -12.12 7.72 -21.14
CA PRO A 176 -11.09 7.21 -22.05
C PRO A 176 -9.68 7.68 -21.69
N TRP A 177 -9.55 8.91 -21.24
CA TRP A 177 -8.26 9.48 -20.82
C TRP A 177 -7.74 8.88 -19.53
N LEU A 178 -8.63 8.59 -18.57
CA LEU A 178 -8.27 7.88 -17.34
C LEU A 178 -7.77 6.46 -17.65
N GLY A 179 -8.48 5.75 -18.54
CA GLY A 179 -8.03 4.44 -19.01
C GLY A 179 -6.68 4.49 -19.73
N LEU A 180 -6.49 5.45 -20.64
CA LEU A 180 -5.23 5.66 -21.34
C LEU A 180 -4.08 6.00 -20.39
N ALA A 181 -4.32 6.90 -19.42
CA ALA A 181 -3.33 7.26 -18.41
C ALA A 181 -2.94 6.05 -17.55
N PHE A 182 -3.90 5.20 -17.18
CA PHE A 182 -3.62 3.97 -16.45
C PHE A 182 -2.76 3.01 -17.27
N PHE A 183 -3.10 2.82 -18.55
CA PHE A 183 -2.34 1.97 -19.48
C PHE A 183 -0.91 2.45 -19.64
N ILE A 184 -0.71 3.73 -19.98
CA ILE A 184 0.62 4.32 -20.21
C ILE A 184 1.46 4.34 -18.93
N GLY A 185 0.84 4.62 -17.78
CA GLY A 185 1.54 4.68 -16.50
C GLY A 185 1.96 3.33 -15.94
N VAL A 186 1.42 2.21 -16.46
CA VAL A 186 1.72 0.87 -15.95
C VAL A 186 2.37 -0.01 -17.00
N VAL A 187 1.71 -0.22 -18.14
CA VAL A 187 2.08 -1.28 -19.09
C VAL A 187 3.48 -1.09 -19.69
N PRO A 188 3.87 0.08 -20.23
CA PRO A 188 5.21 0.28 -20.79
C PRO A 188 6.30 0.13 -19.72
N LEU A 189 6.08 0.65 -18.51
CA LEU A 189 7.07 0.55 -17.43
C LEU A 189 7.33 -0.91 -17.04
N VAL A 190 6.26 -1.69 -16.91
CA VAL A 190 6.37 -3.12 -16.54
C VAL A 190 6.98 -3.93 -17.67
N ALA A 191 6.57 -3.70 -18.91
CA ALA A 191 7.07 -4.45 -20.07
C ALA A 191 8.55 -4.19 -20.35
N LEU A 192 8.99 -2.93 -20.27
CA LEU A 192 10.32 -2.51 -20.69
C LEU A 192 11.34 -2.52 -19.56
N VAL A 193 10.96 -2.09 -18.34
CA VAL A 193 11.90 -1.86 -17.24
C VAL A 193 11.84 -2.96 -16.18
N VAL A 194 10.64 -3.38 -15.77
CA VAL A 194 10.51 -4.36 -14.69
C VAL A 194 11.03 -5.73 -15.16
N ARG A 195 11.85 -6.37 -14.33
CA ARG A 195 12.32 -7.75 -14.52
C ARG A 195 11.95 -8.59 -13.30
N PRO A 196 11.55 -9.86 -13.45
CA PRO A 196 10.94 -10.66 -12.37
C PRO A 196 11.92 -10.95 -11.22
N SER A 197 13.21 -11.01 -11.52
CA SER A 197 14.28 -11.23 -10.53
C SER A 197 15.65 -10.85 -11.11
N PRO A 198 16.68 -10.61 -10.27
CA PRO A 198 18.05 -10.37 -10.73
C PRO A 198 18.60 -11.58 -11.50
N HIS A 199 18.24 -12.79 -11.10
CA HIS A 199 18.70 -14.03 -11.78
C HIS A 199 18.27 -14.09 -13.25
N ALA A 200 17.13 -13.51 -13.63
CA ALA A 200 16.70 -13.43 -15.03
C ALA A 200 17.65 -12.60 -15.91
N MET A 201 18.54 -11.81 -15.29
CA MET A 201 19.57 -11.00 -15.94
C MET A 201 21.00 -11.50 -15.63
N GLY A 202 21.14 -12.67 -15.00
CA GLY A 202 22.46 -13.19 -14.58
C GLY A 202 23.08 -12.42 -13.40
N LEU A 203 22.28 -11.61 -12.69
CA LEU A 203 22.73 -10.80 -11.55
C LEU A 203 22.38 -11.47 -10.23
N ALA A 204 23.12 -11.13 -9.18
CA ALA A 204 22.76 -11.47 -7.80
C ALA A 204 21.96 -10.32 -7.14
N PRO A 205 21.20 -10.58 -6.07
CA PRO A 205 20.54 -9.53 -5.28
C PRO A 205 21.54 -8.46 -4.81
N ASP A 206 21.08 -7.22 -4.68
CA ASP A 206 21.89 -6.05 -4.29
C ASP A 206 23.09 -5.75 -5.21
N GLY A 207 23.24 -6.45 -6.35
CA GLY A 207 24.39 -6.33 -7.23
C GLY A 207 25.66 -6.99 -6.68
N ALA A 208 25.53 -7.90 -5.71
CA ALA A 208 26.67 -8.66 -5.20
C ALA A 208 27.32 -9.47 -6.34
N THR A 209 28.63 -9.69 -6.25
CA THR A 209 29.34 -10.62 -7.14
C THR A 209 28.72 -12.00 -6.98
N ARG A 210 28.47 -12.66 -8.09
CA ARG A 210 27.93 -14.04 -8.09
C ARG A 210 28.91 -14.93 -7.32
N PRO A 211 28.44 -15.77 -6.38
CA PRO A 211 29.31 -16.76 -5.75
C PRO A 211 30.02 -17.59 -6.83
N GLU A 212 31.29 -17.87 -6.62
CA GLU A 212 32.04 -18.73 -7.55
C GLU A 212 31.36 -20.09 -7.70
N PRO A 213 31.50 -20.78 -8.88
CA PRO A 213 30.97 -22.11 -9.05
C PRO A 213 31.61 -23.07 -8.04
N GLY A 214 30.83 -23.47 -7.01
CA GLY A 214 31.30 -24.28 -5.88
C GLY A 214 30.99 -23.72 -4.49
N GLU A 215 30.80 -22.41 -4.34
CA GLU A 215 30.19 -21.84 -3.14
C GLU A 215 28.68 -22.18 -3.14
N VAL A 216 28.31 -23.15 -2.33
CA VAL A 216 26.90 -23.43 -2.03
C VAL A 216 26.35 -22.18 -1.33
N PRO A 217 25.40 -21.44 -1.92
CA PRO A 217 24.73 -20.37 -1.21
C PRO A 217 24.23 -20.94 0.11
N GLY A 218 24.63 -20.33 1.23
CA GLY A 218 24.14 -20.77 2.51
C GLY A 218 22.62 -20.96 2.46
N PRO A 219 22.03 -21.92 3.21
CA PRO A 219 20.64 -22.30 3.07
C PRO A 219 19.77 -21.06 3.13
N SER A 220 19.26 -20.62 1.97
CA SER A 220 18.28 -19.54 1.93
C SER A 220 17.13 -20.01 2.82
N ARG A 221 16.86 -19.28 3.89
CA ARG A 221 15.77 -19.58 4.84
C ARG A 221 14.42 -19.40 4.15
N SER A 222 14.14 -20.26 3.17
CA SER A 222 12.85 -20.26 2.47
C SER A 222 11.95 -21.31 3.09
N THR A 223 10.94 -20.85 3.81
CA THR A 223 9.93 -21.70 4.41
C THR A 223 8.84 -22.04 3.39
N THR A 224 8.30 -23.27 3.43
CA THR A 224 7.14 -23.62 2.60
C THR A 224 5.91 -22.82 3.02
N PHE A 225 5.04 -22.52 2.07
CA PHE A 225 3.81 -21.76 2.31
C PHE A 225 2.97 -22.31 3.47
N ALA A 226 2.73 -23.65 3.48
CA ALA A 226 1.92 -24.30 4.51
C ALA A 226 2.52 -24.18 5.92
N ARG A 227 3.86 -24.21 6.05
CA ARG A 227 4.53 -24.01 7.34
C ARG A 227 4.50 -22.54 7.76
N ALA A 228 4.66 -21.62 6.81
CA ALA A 228 4.66 -20.20 7.08
C ALA A 228 3.32 -19.74 7.66
N ILE A 229 2.18 -20.06 7.01
CA ILE A 229 0.85 -19.60 7.45
C ILE A 229 0.38 -20.19 8.79
N ARG A 230 0.95 -21.34 9.20
CA ARG A 230 0.67 -21.97 10.49
C ARG A 230 1.57 -21.48 11.61
N SER A 231 2.61 -20.72 11.30
CA SER A 231 3.55 -20.23 12.30
C SER A 231 2.91 -19.17 13.19
N ARG A 232 3.29 -19.15 14.45
CA ARG A 232 2.85 -18.13 15.42
C ARG A 232 3.22 -16.72 14.95
N PHE A 233 4.38 -16.59 14.31
CA PHE A 233 4.85 -15.30 13.80
C PHE A 233 3.95 -14.77 12.68
N PHE A 234 3.55 -15.62 11.71
CA PHE A 234 2.63 -15.22 10.64
C PHE A 234 1.28 -14.78 11.21
N VAL A 235 0.69 -15.58 12.10
CA VAL A 235 -0.59 -15.26 12.74
C VAL A 235 -0.46 -13.95 13.52
N GLY A 236 0.63 -13.76 14.28
CA GLY A 236 0.91 -12.54 15.01
C GLY A 236 1.00 -11.31 14.09
N VAL A 237 1.74 -11.40 12.98
CA VAL A 237 1.84 -10.30 11.99
C VAL A 237 0.48 -10.02 11.35
N ALA A 238 -0.21 -11.03 10.80
CA ALA A 238 -1.47 -10.84 10.09
C ALA A 238 -2.56 -10.25 11.00
N SER A 239 -2.68 -10.78 12.23
CA SER A 239 -3.67 -10.30 13.20
C SER A 239 -3.32 -8.91 13.76
N SER A 240 -2.04 -8.60 14.03
CA SER A 240 -1.66 -7.26 14.46
C SER A 240 -1.98 -6.21 13.40
N TYR A 241 -1.73 -6.53 12.12
CA TYR A 241 -2.04 -5.64 11.00
C TYR A 241 -3.53 -5.44 10.76
N PHE A 242 -4.37 -6.44 11.05
CA PHE A 242 -5.83 -6.27 11.05
C PHE A 242 -6.25 -5.10 11.95
N PHE A 243 -5.76 -5.05 13.18
CA PHE A 243 -6.12 -3.99 14.14
C PHE A 243 -5.45 -2.66 13.80
N VAL A 244 -4.15 -2.66 13.55
CA VAL A 244 -3.37 -1.44 13.32
C VAL A 244 -3.76 -0.74 12.02
N MET A 245 -3.98 -1.49 10.95
CA MET A 245 -4.44 -0.93 9.67
C MET A 245 -5.91 -0.49 9.73
N GLY A 246 -6.75 -1.18 10.51
CA GLY A 246 -8.11 -0.74 10.79
C GLY A 246 -8.13 0.62 11.49
N ALA A 247 -7.33 0.77 12.54
CA ALA A 247 -7.15 2.06 13.23
C ALA A 247 -6.64 3.16 12.28
N GLN A 248 -5.63 2.83 11.49
CA GLN A 248 -5.01 3.78 10.55
C GLN A 248 -5.99 4.29 9.50
N VAL A 249 -6.67 3.37 8.80
CA VAL A 249 -7.60 3.73 7.72
C VAL A 249 -8.85 4.40 8.27
N GLY A 250 -9.34 3.95 9.44
CA GLY A 250 -10.41 4.60 10.16
C GLY A 250 -10.09 6.04 10.52
N ALA A 251 -8.92 6.28 11.10
CA ALA A 251 -8.48 7.62 11.48
C ALA A 251 -8.31 8.56 10.29
N ILE A 252 -7.71 8.07 9.18
CA ILE A 252 -7.56 8.86 7.94
C ILE A 252 -8.92 9.28 7.40
N ALA A 253 -9.88 8.36 7.34
CA ALA A 253 -11.20 8.63 6.78
C ALA A 253 -11.95 9.74 7.54
N HIS A 254 -11.70 9.84 8.85
CA HIS A 254 -12.35 10.83 9.71
C HIS A 254 -11.50 12.09 9.98
N LEU A 255 -10.22 12.10 9.58
CA LEU A 255 -9.29 13.20 9.88
C LEU A 255 -9.77 14.56 9.36
N TYR A 256 -10.27 14.60 8.13
CA TYR A 256 -10.78 15.85 7.54
C TYR A 256 -11.93 16.42 8.39
N ARG A 257 -12.86 15.56 8.81
CA ARG A 257 -14.01 15.97 9.61
C ARG A 257 -13.61 16.38 11.02
N LEU A 258 -12.69 15.66 11.66
CA LEU A 258 -12.11 16.04 12.96
C LEU A 258 -11.49 17.45 12.86
N ALA A 259 -10.64 17.68 11.86
CA ALA A 259 -9.96 18.95 11.68
C ALA A 259 -10.91 20.10 11.32
N LYS A 260 -12.01 19.82 10.61
CA LYS A 260 -13.04 20.81 10.27
C LYS A 260 -13.86 21.23 11.49
N ILE A 261 -14.16 20.31 12.40
CA ILE A 261 -14.90 20.60 13.66
C ILE A 261 -14.03 21.43 14.61
N GLY A 262 -12.74 21.14 14.73
CA GLY A 262 -11.80 21.88 15.57
C GLY A 262 -11.22 23.14 14.95
N GLY A 263 -11.61 23.49 13.70
CA GLY A 263 -11.05 24.61 12.97
C GLY A 263 -11.96 25.07 11.82
N ASN A 264 -11.38 25.15 10.62
CA ASN A 264 -12.09 25.48 9.39
C ASN A 264 -11.68 24.54 8.23
N ALA A 265 -12.25 24.74 7.04
CA ALA A 265 -11.95 23.91 5.87
C ALA A 265 -10.46 23.98 5.47
N ASP A 266 -9.79 25.12 5.64
CA ASP A 266 -8.38 25.29 5.29
C ASP A 266 -7.47 24.47 6.21
N ILE A 267 -7.77 24.45 7.51
CA ILE A 267 -7.06 23.62 8.50
C ILE A 267 -7.28 22.13 8.21
N ALA A 268 -8.49 21.74 7.81
CA ALA A 268 -8.79 20.37 7.43
C ALA A 268 -8.03 19.94 6.18
N ALA A 269 -7.98 20.79 5.16
CA ALA A 269 -7.18 20.52 3.96
C ALA A 269 -5.68 20.44 4.28
N LEU A 270 -5.17 21.36 5.11
CA LEU A 270 -3.79 21.35 5.58
C LEU A 270 -3.46 20.07 6.35
N ALA A 271 -4.33 19.59 7.24
CA ALA A 271 -4.13 18.37 8.00
C ALA A 271 -3.98 17.14 7.06
N VAL A 272 -4.85 17.01 6.05
CA VAL A 272 -4.76 15.93 5.06
C VAL A 272 -3.45 16.02 4.26
N ALA A 273 -3.05 17.22 3.83
CA ALA A 273 -1.79 17.42 3.10
C ALA A 273 -0.57 17.08 3.97
N LEU A 274 -0.60 17.45 5.26
CA LEU A 274 0.46 17.13 6.22
C LEU A 274 0.61 15.63 6.48
N VAL A 275 -0.50 14.88 6.65
CA VAL A 275 -0.44 13.42 6.77
C VAL A 275 0.26 12.81 5.56
N ALA A 276 -0.14 13.21 4.36
CA ALA A 276 0.43 12.68 3.12
C ALA A 276 1.92 13.00 3.02
N SER A 277 2.31 14.26 3.26
CA SER A 277 3.71 14.71 3.21
C SER A 277 4.56 14.03 4.29
N ALA A 278 4.08 13.99 5.53
CA ALA A 278 4.75 13.31 6.63
C ALA A 278 4.89 11.80 6.38
N SER A 279 3.91 11.17 5.70
CA SER A 279 3.99 9.73 5.36
C SER A 279 5.09 9.43 4.35
N VAL A 280 5.32 10.33 3.40
CA VAL A 280 6.44 10.21 2.45
C VAL A 280 7.77 10.36 3.18
N ILE A 281 7.92 11.41 4.00
CA ILE A 281 9.13 11.68 4.79
C ILE A 281 9.41 10.50 5.73
N GLY A 282 8.40 10.06 6.49
CA GLY A 282 8.51 8.94 7.43
C GLY A 282 8.95 7.66 6.74
N ARG A 283 8.39 7.36 5.56
CA ARG A 283 8.72 6.16 4.79
C ARG A 283 10.15 6.18 4.28
N LEU A 284 10.60 7.28 3.72
CA LEU A 284 11.96 7.41 3.20
C LEU A 284 13.00 7.36 4.32
N SER A 285 12.78 8.10 5.42
CA SER A 285 13.66 8.07 6.60
C SER A 285 13.64 6.70 7.30
N GLY A 286 12.48 6.07 7.41
CA GLY A 286 12.33 4.73 7.97
C GLY A 286 13.07 3.67 7.17
N GLY A 287 13.00 3.72 5.83
CA GLY A 287 13.75 2.82 4.95
C GLY A 287 15.27 2.91 5.14
N TRP A 288 15.77 4.10 5.47
CA TRP A 288 17.19 4.29 5.79
C TRP A 288 17.53 3.82 7.22
N LEU A 289 16.66 4.11 8.20
CA LEU A 289 16.85 3.71 9.59
C LEU A 289 16.84 2.19 9.76
N LEU A 290 16.03 1.48 8.98
CA LEU A 290 15.92 0.02 8.97
C LEU A 290 17.19 -0.72 8.50
N LEU A 291 18.17 -0.02 7.94
CA LEU A 291 19.51 -0.60 7.72
C LEU A 291 20.30 -0.79 9.03
N LYS A 292 19.90 -0.09 10.10
CA LYS A 292 20.60 -0.07 11.39
C LYS A 292 19.79 -0.70 12.53
N VAL A 293 18.47 -0.81 12.37
CA VAL A 293 17.55 -1.25 13.41
C VAL A 293 16.79 -2.49 12.94
N PRO A 294 16.62 -3.53 13.78
CA PRO A 294 15.82 -4.71 13.42
C PRO A 294 14.39 -4.34 13.06
N ALA A 295 13.89 -4.91 11.96
CA ALA A 295 12.57 -4.59 11.42
C ALA A 295 11.44 -4.78 12.45
N ARG A 296 11.50 -5.83 13.27
CA ARG A 296 10.49 -6.07 14.31
C ARG A 296 10.46 -4.96 15.37
N ALA A 297 11.64 -4.54 15.87
CA ALA A 297 11.70 -3.46 16.86
C ALA A 297 11.20 -2.15 16.26
N PHE A 298 11.59 -1.83 15.03
CA PHE A 298 11.10 -0.66 14.31
C PHE A 298 9.58 -0.69 14.11
N THR A 299 8.99 -1.86 13.77
CA THR A 299 7.54 -2.02 13.64
C THR A 299 6.81 -1.72 14.94
N LEU A 300 7.30 -2.25 16.07
CA LEU A 300 6.72 -1.99 17.39
C LEU A 300 6.75 -0.50 17.74
N VAL A 301 7.87 0.18 17.44
CA VAL A 301 7.98 1.64 17.62
C VAL A 301 6.99 2.40 16.74
N MET A 302 6.81 1.99 15.47
CA MET A 302 5.84 2.62 14.56
C MET A 302 4.39 2.40 15.01
N PHE A 303 4.06 1.23 15.54
CA PHE A 303 2.74 0.97 16.13
C PHE A 303 2.50 1.82 17.37
N ALA A 304 3.51 1.95 18.23
CA ALA A 304 3.44 2.83 19.41
C ALA A 304 3.29 4.29 19.01
N LEU A 305 4.09 4.76 18.02
CA LEU A 305 3.99 6.12 17.48
C LEU A 305 2.60 6.39 16.91
N GLN A 306 2.01 5.43 16.17
CA GLN A 306 0.64 5.53 15.67
C GLN A 306 -0.37 5.64 16.83
N GLY A 307 -0.28 4.78 17.83
CA GLY A 307 -1.14 4.83 19.02
C GLY A 307 -1.04 6.17 19.75
N CYS A 308 0.18 6.66 19.98
CA CYS A 308 0.41 7.98 20.59
C CYS A 308 -0.15 9.12 19.74
N ALA A 309 0.06 9.08 18.42
CA ALA A 309 -0.46 10.09 17.51
C ALA A 309 -2.00 10.14 17.52
N LEU A 310 -2.66 8.96 17.53
CA LEU A 310 -4.11 8.86 17.62
C LEU A 310 -4.64 9.34 18.98
N ALA A 311 -3.92 9.05 20.07
CA ALA A 311 -4.25 9.59 21.39
C ALA A 311 -4.10 11.11 21.45
N VAL A 312 -3.07 11.70 20.82
CA VAL A 312 -2.93 13.16 20.69
C VAL A 312 -4.09 13.74 19.87
N LEU A 313 -4.45 13.10 18.76
CA LEU A 313 -5.58 13.55 17.92
C LEU A 313 -6.94 13.44 18.63
N SER A 314 -7.11 12.51 19.57
CA SER A 314 -8.35 12.37 20.34
C SER A 314 -8.64 13.58 21.24
N VAL A 315 -7.61 14.28 21.69
CA VAL A 315 -7.70 15.48 22.56
C VAL A 315 -7.33 16.76 21.82
N ALA A 316 -7.37 16.77 20.49
CA ALA A 316 -6.97 17.89 19.66
C ALA A 316 -8.02 19.01 19.67
N VAL A 317 -8.04 19.79 20.76
CA VAL A 317 -8.88 20.98 20.89
C VAL A 317 -8.28 22.17 20.12
N ASP A 318 -6.95 22.30 20.16
CA ASP A 318 -6.22 23.39 19.52
C ASP A 318 -5.64 22.99 18.18
N ARG A 319 -5.53 23.98 17.27
CA ARG A 319 -4.90 23.83 15.95
C ARG A 319 -3.48 23.22 16.05
N SER A 320 -2.68 23.67 17.02
CA SER A 320 -1.30 23.22 17.19
C SER A 320 -1.22 21.75 17.56
N ILE A 321 -2.07 21.28 18.48
CA ILE A 321 -2.16 19.87 18.90
C ILE A 321 -2.66 19.01 17.73
N LEU A 322 -3.65 19.49 16.98
CA LEU A 322 -4.17 18.80 15.80
C LEU A 322 -3.08 18.61 14.74
N LEU A 323 -2.37 19.68 14.37
CA LEU A 323 -1.33 19.59 13.35
C LEU A 323 -0.12 18.76 13.81
N PHE A 324 0.26 18.86 15.08
CA PHE A 324 1.31 18.02 15.66
C PHE A 324 0.94 16.53 15.64
N GLY A 325 -0.26 16.17 16.14
CA GLY A 325 -0.76 14.81 16.08
C GLY A 325 -0.85 14.27 14.65
N THR A 326 -1.27 15.12 13.71
CA THR A 326 -1.33 14.82 12.27
C THR A 326 0.03 14.46 11.68
N VAL A 327 1.08 15.23 12.01
CA VAL A 327 2.46 14.95 11.56
C VAL A 327 2.96 13.63 12.13
N LEU A 328 2.79 13.39 13.44
CA LEU A 328 3.19 12.13 14.08
C LEU A 328 2.46 10.92 13.44
N PHE A 329 1.16 11.09 13.19
CA PHE A 329 0.36 10.06 12.53
C PHE A 329 0.86 9.76 11.11
N GLY A 330 1.14 10.80 10.32
CA GLY A 330 1.70 10.65 8.98
C GLY A 330 3.05 9.93 8.98
N LEU A 331 3.97 10.29 9.88
CA LEU A 331 5.28 9.64 10.03
C LEU A 331 5.15 8.14 10.32
N SER A 332 4.21 7.73 11.18
CA SER A 332 3.96 6.31 11.47
C SER A 332 3.31 5.60 10.31
N MET A 333 2.28 6.20 9.70
CA MET A 333 1.49 5.64 8.61
C MET A 333 2.36 5.21 7.42
N GLY A 334 3.30 6.05 7.03
CA GLY A 334 4.20 5.75 5.91
C GLY A 334 4.99 4.47 6.12
N ASN A 335 5.41 4.22 7.33
CA ASN A 335 6.21 3.06 7.70
C ASN A 335 5.39 1.80 7.94
N VAL A 336 4.25 1.89 8.62
CA VAL A 336 3.41 0.73 8.98
C VAL A 336 3.10 -0.12 7.75
N LEU A 337 2.68 0.49 6.64
CA LEU A 337 2.33 -0.23 5.42
C LEU A 337 3.51 -1.00 4.82
N MET A 338 4.73 -0.45 4.91
CA MET A 338 5.95 -1.04 4.37
C MET A 338 6.47 -2.20 5.23
N MET A 339 6.20 -2.16 6.54
CA MET A 339 6.77 -3.14 7.48
C MET A 339 6.18 -4.54 7.34
N GLN A 340 4.90 -4.68 6.96
CA GLN A 340 4.26 -5.99 6.81
C GLN A 340 4.98 -6.88 5.79
N PRO A 341 5.19 -6.45 4.53
CA PRO A 341 5.94 -7.26 3.57
C PRO A 341 7.39 -7.48 3.98
N LEU A 342 8.03 -6.49 4.64
CA LEU A 342 9.41 -6.64 5.10
C LEU A 342 9.54 -7.73 6.16
N LEU A 343 8.70 -7.73 7.21
CA LEU A 343 8.69 -8.74 8.27
C LEU A 343 8.47 -10.15 7.71
N LEU A 344 7.53 -10.29 6.78
CA LEU A 344 7.23 -11.59 6.15
C LEU A 344 8.38 -12.07 5.25
N ALA A 345 9.02 -11.16 4.51
CA ALA A 345 10.16 -11.50 3.65
C ALA A 345 11.40 -11.90 4.47
N GLU A 346 11.66 -11.23 5.61
CA GLU A 346 12.75 -11.58 6.52
C GLU A 346 12.54 -12.93 7.22
N ALA A 347 11.29 -13.20 7.65
CA ALA A 347 10.98 -14.42 8.39
C ALA A 347 10.91 -15.67 7.49
N PHE A 348 10.33 -15.55 6.29
CA PHE A 348 9.98 -16.72 5.46
C PHE A 348 10.74 -16.78 4.14
N GLY A 349 11.55 -15.78 3.81
CA GLY A 349 12.26 -15.68 2.54
C GLY A 349 11.34 -15.31 1.37
N THR A 350 11.92 -15.33 0.15
CA THR A 350 11.23 -14.81 -1.05
C THR A 350 10.59 -15.88 -1.95
N ARG A 351 10.84 -17.19 -1.70
CA ARG A 351 10.38 -18.28 -2.58
C ARG A 351 8.86 -18.39 -2.68
N SER A 352 8.13 -18.29 -1.56
CA SER A 352 6.66 -18.34 -1.50
C SER A 352 6.07 -17.01 -1.00
N PHE A 353 6.85 -15.93 -1.10
CA PHE A 353 6.52 -14.64 -0.50
C PHE A 353 5.19 -14.09 -1.00
N GLY A 354 4.93 -14.18 -2.31
CA GLY A 354 3.70 -13.65 -2.90
C GLY A 354 2.45 -14.24 -2.26
N ARG A 355 2.39 -15.57 -2.09
CA ARG A 355 1.27 -16.25 -1.43
C ARG A 355 1.17 -15.94 0.05
N ILE A 356 2.31 -15.91 0.77
CA ILE A 356 2.34 -15.60 2.20
C ILE A 356 1.84 -14.17 2.43
N TYR A 357 2.33 -13.22 1.65
CA TYR A 357 1.96 -11.82 1.76
C TYR A 357 0.49 -11.59 1.36
N SER A 358 0.00 -12.25 0.29
CA SER A 358 -1.39 -12.12 -0.13
C SER A 358 -2.38 -12.62 0.92
N VAL A 359 -2.10 -13.74 1.59
CA VAL A 359 -2.95 -14.23 2.69
C VAL A 359 -2.92 -13.27 3.89
N SER A 360 -1.74 -12.72 4.22
CA SER A 360 -1.62 -11.72 5.29
C SER A 360 -2.42 -10.45 4.96
N GLN A 361 -2.35 -9.97 3.72
CA GLN A 361 -3.15 -8.83 3.27
C GLN A 361 -4.66 -9.13 3.27
N PHE A 362 -5.06 -10.33 2.88
CA PHE A 362 -6.47 -10.75 2.93
C PHE A 362 -7.02 -10.73 4.36
N VAL A 363 -6.24 -11.19 5.35
CA VAL A 363 -6.61 -11.10 6.78
C VAL A 363 -6.69 -9.64 7.24
N THR A 364 -5.85 -8.75 6.71
CA THR A 364 -5.84 -7.32 7.06
C THR A 364 -7.05 -6.57 6.47
N MET A 365 -7.56 -6.99 5.31
CA MET A 365 -8.62 -6.27 4.58
C MET A 365 -9.90 -5.98 5.37
N PRO A 366 -10.49 -6.91 6.15
CA PRO A 366 -11.67 -6.58 6.94
C PRO A 366 -11.42 -5.49 7.98
N GLY A 367 -10.19 -5.43 8.54
CA GLY A 367 -9.79 -4.32 9.41
C GLY A 367 -9.77 -2.99 8.68
N VAL A 368 -9.15 -2.95 7.49
CA VAL A 368 -9.09 -1.77 6.61
C VAL A 368 -10.49 -1.28 6.23
N ALA A 369 -11.36 -2.19 5.80
CA ALA A 369 -12.73 -1.86 5.40
C ALA A 369 -13.63 -1.47 6.58
N GLY A 370 -13.48 -2.14 7.71
CA GLY A 370 -14.30 -1.93 8.92
C GLY A 370 -13.86 -0.73 9.77
N GLY A 371 -12.60 -0.31 9.66
CA GLY A 371 -12.06 0.78 10.48
C GLY A 371 -12.86 2.08 10.41
N PRO A 372 -13.10 2.64 9.20
CA PRO A 372 -13.91 3.85 9.05
C PRO A 372 -15.33 3.70 9.59
N ALA A 373 -15.97 2.57 9.32
CA ALA A 373 -17.33 2.29 9.80
C ALA A 373 -17.40 2.22 11.32
N LEU A 374 -16.43 1.56 11.96
CA LEU A 374 -16.34 1.44 13.40
C LEU A 374 -16.18 2.82 14.07
N LEU A 375 -15.25 3.65 13.59
CA LEU A 375 -15.06 5.00 14.10
C LEU A 375 -16.32 5.86 13.88
N GLY A 376 -16.98 5.71 12.75
CA GLY A 376 -18.22 6.40 12.43
C GLY A 376 -19.38 6.01 13.37
N ILE A 377 -19.52 4.72 13.68
CA ILE A 377 -20.53 4.21 14.66
C ILE A 377 -20.25 4.77 16.05
N ILE A 378 -18.99 4.71 16.52
CA ILE A 378 -18.61 5.25 17.82
C ILE A 378 -18.92 6.76 17.87
N PHE A 379 -18.55 7.51 16.82
CA PHE A 379 -18.87 8.94 16.72
C PHE A 379 -20.39 9.21 16.79
N ALA A 380 -21.20 8.40 16.11
CA ALA A 380 -22.65 8.57 16.13
C ALA A 380 -23.26 8.39 17.53
N VAL A 381 -22.62 7.57 18.37
CA VAL A 381 -23.06 7.33 19.77
C VAL A 381 -22.52 8.39 20.72
N THR A 382 -21.27 8.83 20.54
CA THR A 382 -20.57 9.73 21.50
C THR A 382 -20.74 11.20 21.16
N GLY A 383 -21.00 11.54 19.91
CA GLY A 383 -21.16 12.93 19.45
C GLY A 383 -19.86 13.68 19.21
N ASP A 384 -18.72 13.13 19.58
CA ASP A 384 -17.40 13.72 19.40
C ASP A 384 -16.35 12.71 18.86
N TYR A 385 -15.14 13.19 18.57
CA TYR A 385 -14.04 12.34 18.07
C TYR A 385 -13.09 11.84 19.15
N THR A 386 -13.26 12.22 20.41
CA THR A 386 -12.39 11.78 21.51
C THR A 386 -12.39 10.26 21.66
N VAL A 387 -13.57 9.67 21.84
CA VAL A 387 -13.70 8.20 22.02
C VAL A 387 -13.32 7.42 20.76
N PRO A 388 -13.75 7.79 19.53
CA PRO A 388 -13.32 7.13 18.29
C PRO A 388 -11.80 7.04 18.14
N TYR A 389 -11.08 8.15 18.35
CA TYR A 389 -9.62 8.18 18.20
C TYR A 389 -8.90 7.47 19.36
N LEU A 390 -9.43 7.52 20.60
CA LEU A 390 -8.92 6.70 21.71
C LEU A 390 -9.12 5.20 21.46
N ALA A 391 -10.25 4.80 20.90
CA ALA A 391 -10.50 3.40 20.50
C ALA A 391 -9.50 2.97 19.42
N ALA A 392 -9.23 3.82 18.42
CA ALA A 392 -8.22 3.55 17.41
C ALA A 392 -6.80 3.49 18.01
N ALA A 393 -6.47 4.32 18.99
CA ALA A 393 -5.21 4.24 19.73
C ALA A 393 -5.09 2.92 20.48
N ALA A 394 -6.13 2.51 21.18
CA ALA A 394 -6.18 1.24 21.91
C ALA A 394 -6.00 0.02 20.99
N THR A 395 -6.58 0.02 19.78
CA THR A 395 -6.38 -1.06 18.80
C THR A 395 -4.95 -1.09 18.27
N SER A 396 -4.23 0.05 18.18
CA SER A 396 -2.81 0.09 17.84
C SER A 396 -1.95 -0.55 18.94
N ILE A 397 -2.27 -0.30 20.22
CA ILE A 397 -1.62 -0.94 21.38
C ILE A 397 -1.90 -2.45 21.39
N LEU A 398 -3.14 -2.86 21.11
CA LEU A 398 -3.49 -4.27 20.96
C LEU A 398 -2.65 -4.93 19.86
N GLY A 399 -2.43 -4.24 18.73
CA GLY A 399 -1.55 -4.71 17.67
C GLY A 399 -0.11 -4.95 18.15
N ILE A 400 0.42 -4.10 19.04
CA ILE A 400 1.74 -4.30 19.67
C ILE A 400 1.73 -5.60 20.49
N ALA A 401 0.74 -5.78 21.36
CA ALA A 401 0.64 -6.97 22.20
C ALA A 401 0.58 -8.26 21.36
N ILE A 402 -0.25 -8.27 20.31
CA ILE A 402 -0.38 -9.40 19.38
C ILE A 402 0.95 -9.69 18.66
N LEU A 403 1.65 -8.66 18.18
CA LEU A 403 2.93 -8.84 17.49
C LEU A 403 4.02 -9.37 18.44
N LEU A 404 4.00 -8.95 19.72
CA LEU A 404 4.90 -9.48 20.74
C LEU A 404 4.64 -10.96 21.03
N LEU A 405 3.37 -11.35 21.16
CA LEU A 405 2.93 -12.74 21.38
C LEU A 405 3.23 -13.64 20.16
N GLY A 406 3.26 -13.07 18.96
CA GLY A 406 3.61 -13.76 17.71
C GLY A 406 5.03 -14.31 17.66
N GLY A 407 5.90 -13.91 18.59
CA GLY A 407 7.28 -14.40 18.66
C GLY A 407 8.27 -13.63 17.78
N ASP A 408 9.44 -14.23 17.51
CA ASP A 408 10.53 -13.59 16.78
C ASP A 408 10.55 -14.02 15.30
N SER A 409 10.84 -13.09 14.40
CA SER A 409 11.05 -13.34 12.97
C SER A 409 12.22 -14.29 12.69
N ARG A 410 13.22 -14.33 13.58
CA ARG A 410 14.40 -15.21 13.49
C ARG A 410 14.09 -16.67 13.85
N ARG A 411 13.00 -16.92 14.61
CA ARG A 411 12.51 -18.23 15.02
C ARG A 411 10.99 -18.27 14.82
N PRO A 412 10.50 -18.38 13.59
CA PRO A 412 9.06 -18.26 13.30
C PRO A 412 8.20 -19.42 13.80
N GLY A 413 8.74 -20.29 14.67
CA GLY A 413 8.03 -21.31 15.44
C GLY A 413 7.28 -22.38 14.63
#